data_68a2435c5705f835d3633bf243ddacb4
#
_entry.id   68a2435c5705f835d3633bf243ddacb4
#
_cell.length_a   1.000
_cell.length_b   1.000
_cell.length_c   1.000
_cell.angle_alpha   90.00
_cell.angle_beta   90.00
_cell.angle_gamma   90.00
#
_symmetry.space_group_name_H-M   'P 1'
#
loop_
_entity.id
_entity.type
_entity.pdbx_description
1 polymer ?
#
loop_
_entity_poly.entity_id
_entity_poly.type
_entity_poly.pdbx_seq_one_letter_code
_entity_poly.pdbx_strand_id
1 'polypeptide(L)'
;ACVGLRGQRVKNIVRELNNEKIDIIPWDDNIESYVSNALSPAEIRRMEVHSDRKRIHIFVDPDQLSLAIGRRGQNARLTSLLTGWQIDIDSEEEVKVGFEEQVAKAVEALAAIPGIEKVQADAIVHAGLLTLDALSNVEANDLKEIPGLAFVEEKKVSKLSFSELSKNSGVESLNI
;
A
#
# COMPACT_ATOMS: atom_id res chain seq x y z
N ALA A 1 35.61 -8.82 13.27
CA ALA A 1 36.75 -7.90 13.50
C ALA A 1 36.32 -6.52 14.03
N CYS A 2 35.19 -5.94 13.61
CA CYS A 2 34.74 -4.60 14.04
C CYS A 2 34.38 -4.51 15.51
N VAL A 3 33.74 -5.53 16.08
CA VAL A 3 33.26 -5.54 17.47
C VAL A 3 34.40 -5.63 18.48
N GLY A 4 35.45 -6.38 18.16
CA GLY A 4 36.55 -6.65 19.09
C GLY A 4 36.19 -7.62 20.21
N LEU A 5 37.17 -7.97 21.06
CA LEU A 5 36.95 -8.84 22.18
C LEU A 5 35.98 -8.19 23.19
N ARG A 6 34.89 -8.89 23.51
CA ARG A 6 33.80 -8.38 24.38
C ARG A 6 33.25 -7.02 24.03
N GLY A 7 33.28 -6.65 22.73
CA GLY A 7 32.76 -5.38 22.24
C GLY A 7 33.64 -4.16 22.55
N GLN A 8 34.90 -4.34 22.90
CA GLN A 8 35.75 -3.25 23.35
C GLN A 8 35.97 -2.16 22.29
N ARG A 9 36.08 -2.55 21.01
CA ARG A 9 36.25 -1.58 19.92
C ARG A 9 35.01 -0.71 19.73
N VAL A 10 33.81 -1.32 19.74
CA VAL A 10 32.54 -0.58 19.65
C VAL A 10 32.38 0.36 20.83
N LYS A 11 32.68 -0.09 22.06
CA LYS A 11 32.63 0.75 23.28
C LYS A 11 33.55 1.97 23.18
N ASN A 12 34.74 1.84 22.60
CA ASN A 12 35.65 2.96 22.41
C ASN A 12 35.08 3.98 21.44
N ILE A 13 34.51 3.51 20.28
CA ILE A 13 33.88 4.40 19.30
C ILE A 13 32.65 5.10 19.90
N VAL A 14 31.81 4.37 20.64
CA VAL A 14 30.64 4.97 21.34
C VAL A 14 31.07 6.11 22.27
N ARG A 15 32.19 5.97 22.99
CA ARG A 15 32.73 7.04 23.86
C ARG A 15 33.19 8.26 23.04
N GLU A 16 33.87 8.04 21.91
CA GLU A 16 34.33 9.11 21.03
C GLU A 16 33.16 9.87 20.38
N LEU A 17 32.04 9.18 20.17
CA LEU A 17 30.80 9.75 19.63
C LEU A 17 29.83 10.24 20.73
N ASN A 18 30.31 10.66 21.87
CA ASN A 18 29.51 11.19 22.98
C ASN A 18 28.38 10.25 23.45
N ASN A 19 28.66 8.97 23.52
CA ASN A 19 27.73 7.87 23.87
C ASN A 19 26.56 7.70 22.87
N GLU A 20 26.76 8.07 21.60
CA GLU A 20 25.82 7.75 20.52
C GLU A 20 25.74 6.22 20.37
N LYS A 21 24.53 5.72 20.13
CA LYS A 21 24.32 4.30 19.86
C LYS A 21 24.83 3.94 18.47
N ILE A 22 25.53 2.82 18.38
CA ILE A 22 26.07 2.29 17.13
C ILE A 22 25.50 0.90 16.90
N ASP A 23 24.90 0.72 15.74
CA ASP A 23 24.51 -0.58 15.21
C ASP A 23 25.47 -0.99 14.10
N ILE A 24 25.88 -2.25 14.11
CA ILE A 24 26.78 -2.84 13.11
C ILE A 24 25.95 -3.75 12.22
N ILE A 25 25.78 -3.35 10.97
CA ILE A 25 24.96 -4.06 10.01
C ILE A 25 25.88 -4.78 9.02
N PRO A 26 25.72 -6.11 8.83
CA PRO A 26 26.42 -6.83 7.77
C PRO A 26 26.03 -6.25 6.40
N TRP A 27 27.04 -5.87 5.65
CA TRP A 27 26.84 -5.44 4.28
C TRP A 27 26.54 -6.61 3.37
N ASP A 28 25.68 -6.43 2.37
CA ASP A 28 25.34 -7.42 1.38
C ASP A 28 25.18 -6.74 0.01
N ASP A 29 25.57 -7.43 -1.07
CA ASP A 29 25.37 -6.95 -2.45
C ASP A 29 23.89 -6.97 -2.86
N ASN A 30 23.14 -7.93 -2.31
CA ASN A 30 21.71 -8.02 -2.50
C ASN A 30 20.99 -7.01 -1.62
N ILE A 31 20.27 -6.09 -2.24
CA ILE A 31 19.57 -5.01 -1.53
C ILE A 31 18.52 -5.52 -0.53
N GLU A 32 17.81 -6.61 -0.85
CA GLU A 32 16.81 -7.20 0.04
C GLU A 32 17.45 -7.76 1.31
N SER A 33 18.56 -8.50 1.14
CA SER A 33 19.35 -9.02 2.25
C SER A 33 19.93 -7.89 3.11
N TYR A 34 20.43 -6.84 2.47
CA TYR A 34 21.01 -5.70 3.17
C TYR A 34 19.97 -4.92 3.98
N VAL A 35 18.79 -4.67 3.41
CA VAL A 35 17.67 -4.05 4.11
C VAL A 35 17.18 -4.92 5.26
N SER A 36 17.08 -6.24 5.06
CA SER A 36 16.70 -7.18 6.12
C SER A 36 17.69 -7.16 7.30
N ASN A 37 18.99 -7.12 7.00
CA ASN A 37 20.04 -6.99 8.01
C ASN A 37 19.90 -5.66 8.78
N ALA A 38 19.56 -4.56 8.07
CA ALA A 38 19.43 -3.24 8.66
C ALA A 38 18.21 -3.10 9.58
N LEU A 39 17.12 -3.81 9.29
CA LEU A 39 15.90 -3.79 10.08
C LEU A 39 15.88 -4.86 11.20
N SER A 40 16.89 -5.75 11.24
CA SER A 40 17.00 -6.74 12.32
C SER A 40 16.95 -6.04 13.69
N PRO A 41 16.23 -6.61 14.70
CA PRO A 41 15.66 -7.96 14.76
C PRO A 41 14.19 -8.08 14.25
N ALA A 42 13.63 -7.06 13.57
CA ALA A 42 12.29 -7.16 13.02
C ALA A 42 12.22 -8.24 11.92
N GLU A 43 11.16 -9.05 11.94
CA GLU A 43 10.92 -10.10 10.96
C GLU A 43 10.13 -9.55 9.79
N ILE A 44 10.68 -9.67 8.58
CA ILE A 44 10.05 -9.22 7.34
C ILE A 44 9.28 -10.39 6.72
N ARG A 45 8.01 -10.16 6.39
CA ARG A 45 7.15 -11.14 5.71
C ARG A 45 7.34 -11.10 4.20
N ARG A 46 7.32 -9.90 3.65
CA ARG A 46 7.40 -9.68 2.20
C ARG A 46 8.10 -8.36 1.93
N MET A 47 8.79 -8.30 0.80
CA MET A 47 9.46 -7.10 0.32
C MET A 47 9.16 -6.93 -1.17
N GLU A 48 8.80 -5.72 -1.57
CA GLU A 48 8.58 -5.35 -2.97
C GLU A 48 9.60 -4.29 -3.37
N VAL A 49 10.46 -4.64 -4.33
CA VAL A 49 11.56 -3.78 -4.77
C VAL A 49 11.21 -3.11 -6.10
N HIS A 50 11.08 -1.79 -6.08
CA HIS A 50 10.85 -0.95 -7.25
C HIS A 50 12.15 -0.25 -7.66
N SER A 51 12.93 -0.91 -8.49
CA SER A 51 14.27 -0.46 -8.90
C SER A 51 14.25 0.84 -9.73
N ASP A 52 13.18 1.07 -10.49
CA ASP A 52 12.95 2.27 -11.30
C ASP A 52 12.89 3.55 -10.44
N ARG A 53 12.33 3.46 -9.25
CA ARG A 53 12.15 4.57 -8.31
C ARG A 53 13.06 4.51 -7.10
N LYS A 54 13.94 3.49 -7.01
CA LYS A 54 14.74 3.19 -5.81
C LYS A 54 13.89 3.18 -4.53
N ARG A 55 12.77 2.48 -4.59
CA ARG A 55 11.80 2.36 -3.49
C ARG A 55 11.62 0.91 -3.11
N ILE A 56 11.55 0.65 -1.81
CA ILE A 56 11.30 -0.68 -1.26
C ILE A 56 10.10 -0.58 -0.33
N HIS A 57 9.09 -1.39 -0.59
CA HIS A 57 7.93 -1.54 0.27
C HIS A 57 8.06 -2.84 1.06
N ILE A 58 8.00 -2.74 2.37
CA ILE A 58 8.25 -3.82 3.30
C ILE A 58 6.98 -4.10 4.08
N PHE A 59 6.59 -5.37 4.10
CA PHE A 59 5.43 -5.84 4.85
C PHE A 59 5.90 -6.69 6.01
N VAL A 60 5.42 -6.34 7.20
CA VAL A 60 5.72 -7.03 8.45
C VAL A 60 4.42 -7.45 9.16
N ASP A 61 4.54 -8.32 10.15
CA ASP A 61 3.40 -8.62 11.02
C ASP A 61 3.07 -7.40 11.91
N PRO A 62 1.82 -7.20 12.34
CA PRO A 62 1.41 -6.05 13.14
C PRO A 62 2.21 -5.87 14.43
N ASP A 63 2.61 -6.98 15.05
CA ASP A 63 3.44 -6.99 16.27
C ASP A 63 4.88 -6.55 16.00
N GLN A 64 5.38 -6.72 14.76
CA GLN A 64 6.73 -6.33 14.34
C GLN A 64 6.80 -4.89 13.80
N LEU A 65 5.65 -4.28 13.45
CA LEU A 65 5.59 -2.98 12.80
C LEU A 65 6.31 -1.88 13.61
N SER A 66 6.02 -1.80 14.91
CA SER A 66 6.66 -0.82 15.80
C SER A 66 8.17 -1.01 15.92
N LEU A 67 8.64 -2.25 15.85
CA LEU A 67 10.05 -2.60 15.90
C LEU A 67 10.75 -2.24 14.60
N ALA A 68 10.15 -2.58 13.46
CA ALA A 68 10.68 -2.28 12.14
C ALA A 68 10.78 -0.77 11.89
N ILE A 69 9.73 0.00 12.19
CA ILE A 69 9.72 1.46 12.04
C ILE A 69 10.66 2.13 13.05
N GLY A 70 10.70 1.62 14.28
CA GLY A 70 11.46 2.17 15.40
C GLY A 70 10.86 3.47 15.95
N ARG A 71 11.48 4.00 17.01
CA ARG A 71 11.03 5.25 17.65
C ARG A 71 11.02 6.41 16.65
N ARG A 72 9.85 7.03 16.44
CA ARG A 72 9.68 8.18 15.52
C ARG A 72 10.17 7.89 14.08
N GLY A 73 10.08 6.65 13.64
CA GLY A 73 10.54 6.25 12.31
C GLY A 73 12.06 6.18 12.16
N GLN A 74 12.80 6.07 13.27
CA GLN A 74 14.26 6.13 13.25
C GLN A 74 14.88 4.97 12.45
N ASN A 75 14.39 3.73 12.63
CA ASN A 75 14.95 2.58 11.93
C ASN A 75 14.71 2.65 10.43
N ALA A 76 13.48 2.94 10.00
CA ALA A 76 13.15 3.14 8.59
C ALA A 76 14.01 4.25 7.95
N ARG A 77 14.15 5.39 8.64
CA ARG A 77 14.97 6.52 8.17
C ARG A 77 16.45 6.16 8.06
N LEU A 78 17.01 5.48 9.07
CA LEU A 78 18.44 5.08 9.05
C LEU A 78 18.69 4.05 7.96
N THR A 79 17.79 3.07 7.76
CA THR A 79 17.87 2.11 6.67
C THR A 79 17.82 2.79 5.30
N SER A 80 16.95 3.78 5.13
CA SER A 80 16.88 4.59 3.91
C SER A 80 18.18 5.35 3.64
N LEU A 81 18.76 5.99 4.67
CA LEU A 81 20.03 6.70 4.53
C LEU A 81 21.21 5.75 4.24
N LEU A 82 21.20 4.57 4.85
CA LEU A 82 22.26 3.57 4.71
C LEU A 82 22.27 2.96 3.30
N THR A 83 21.09 2.66 2.77
CA THR A 83 20.93 1.98 1.47
C THR A 83 20.85 2.94 0.29
N GLY A 84 20.44 4.19 0.53
CA GLY A 84 20.12 5.16 -0.52
C GLY A 84 18.81 4.87 -1.24
N TRP A 85 17.93 4.03 -0.62
CA TRP A 85 16.61 3.69 -1.13
C TRP A 85 15.52 4.28 -0.23
N GLN A 86 14.39 4.63 -0.81
CA GLN A 86 13.20 4.99 -0.04
C GLN A 86 12.61 3.71 0.57
N ILE A 87 12.40 3.72 1.87
CA ILE A 87 11.88 2.57 2.62
C ILE A 87 10.50 2.93 3.17
N ASP A 88 9.49 2.15 2.79
CA ASP A 88 8.13 2.21 3.32
C ASP A 88 7.84 0.89 4.04
N ILE A 89 7.30 0.98 5.24
CA ILE A 89 7.03 -0.19 6.10
C ILE A 89 5.58 -0.16 6.52
N ASP A 90 4.83 -1.20 6.17
CA ASP A 90 3.42 -1.36 6.50
C ASP A 90 3.14 -2.74 7.10
N SER A 91 2.02 -2.87 7.80
CA SER A 91 1.56 -4.17 8.22
C SER A 91 0.69 -4.83 7.14
N GLU A 92 0.86 -6.13 6.97
CA GLU A 92 0.09 -6.88 5.97
C GLU A 92 -1.42 -6.88 6.27
N GLU A 93 -1.80 -6.81 7.54
CA GLU A 93 -3.20 -6.72 7.96
C GLU A 93 -3.82 -5.34 7.69
N GLU A 94 -3.07 -4.25 7.95
CA GLU A 94 -3.55 -2.89 7.67
C GLU A 94 -3.81 -2.68 6.18
N VAL A 95 -2.95 -3.25 5.33
CA VAL A 95 -3.14 -3.20 3.87
C VAL A 95 -4.38 -3.99 3.46
N LYS A 96 -4.63 -5.16 4.03
CA LYS A 96 -5.85 -5.96 3.76
C LYS A 96 -7.11 -5.23 4.20
N VAL A 97 -7.13 -4.71 5.44
CA VAL A 97 -8.28 -3.96 5.98
C VAL A 97 -8.54 -2.70 5.15
N GLY A 98 -7.50 -1.96 4.78
CA GLY A 98 -7.63 -0.80 3.91
C GLY A 98 -8.19 -1.13 2.53
N PHE A 99 -7.81 -2.26 1.95
CA PHE A 99 -8.36 -2.73 0.68
C PHE A 99 -9.83 -3.14 0.82
N GLU A 100 -10.18 -3.91 1.86
CA GLU A 100 -11.57 -4.30 2.14
C GLU A 100 -12.49 -3.10 2.37
N GLU A 101 -12.03 -2.06 3.07
CA GLU A 101 -12.75 -0.81 3.22
C GLU A 101 -12.96 -0.07 1.88
N GLN A 102 -11.96 -0.06 1.01
CA GLN A 102 -12.07 0.54 -0.32
C GLN A 102 -13.07 -0.22 -1.17
N VAL A 103 -13.03 -1.55 -1.15
CA VAL A 103 -14.00 -2.42 -1.82
C VAL A 103 -15.40 -2.14 -1.31
N ALA A 104 -15.61 -2.11 0.01
CA ALA A 104 -16.90 -1.84 0.61
C ALA A 104 -17.47 -0.46 0.20
N LYS A 105 -16.64 0.59 0.24
CA LYS A 105 -17.02 1.94 -0.21
C LYS A 105 -17.36 1.99 -1.69
N ALA A 106 -16.59 1.29 -2.53
CA ALA A 106 -16.86 1.19 -3.96
C ALA A 106 -18.19 0.47 -4.24
N VAL A 107 -18.47 -0.62 -3.54
CA VAL A 107 -19.77 -1.34 -3.63
C VAL A 107 -20.92 -0.45 -3.22
N GLU A 108 -20.81 0.31 -2.12
CA GLU A 108 -21.85 1.23 -1.69
C GLU A 108 -22.07 2.37 -2.71
N ALA A 109 -21.00 2.93 -3.25
CA ALA A 109 -21.08 3.99 -4.25
C ALA A 109 -21.75 3.52 -5.55
N LEU A 110 -21.45 2.31 -6.01
CA LEU A 110 -22.08 1.72 -7.18
C LEU A 110 -23.53 1.30 -6.93
N ALA A 111 -23.84 0.77 -5.76
CA ALA A 111 -25.21 0.39 -5.37
C ALA A 111 -26.13 1.61 -5.17
N ALA A 112 -25.59 2.81 -4.96
CA ALA A 112 -26.35 4.05 -4.91
C ALA A 112 -26.87 4.49 -6.28
N ILE A 113 -26.37 3.92 -7.38
CA ILE A 113 -26.79 4.24 -8.74
C ILE A 113 -28.13 3.57 -9.03
N PRO A 114 -29.17 4.33 -9.49
CA PRO A 114 -30.45 3.76 -9.81
C PRO A 114 -30.34 2.68 -10.89
N GLY A 115 -30.67 1.44 -10.55
CA GLY A 115 -30.66 0.32 -11.48
C GLY A 115 -29.50 -0.67 -11.30
N ILE A 116 -28.59 -0.43 -10.36
CA ILE A 116 -27.54 -1.37 -9.95
C ILE A 116 -27.95 -1.93 -8.59
N GLU A 117 -28.13 -3.24 -8.51
CA GLU A 117 -28.35 -3.94 -7.24
C GLU A 117 -27.02 -4.17 -6.52
N LYS A 118 -27.07 -4.30 -5.19
CA LYS A 118 -25.85 -4.50 -4.37
C LYS A 118 -25.02 -5.71 -4.80
N VAL A 119 -25.69 -6.80 -5.24
CA VAL A 119 -25.01 -8.00 -5.76
C VAL A 119 -24.25 -7.72 -7.06
N GLN A 120 -24.83 -6.86 -7.91
CA GLN A 120 -24.20 -6.45 -9.17
C GLN A 120 -23.03 -5.49 -8.90
N ALA A 121 -23.19 -4.55 -7.97
CA ALA A 121 -22.12 -3.67 -7.54
C ALA A 121 -20.92 -4.45 -6.99
N ASP A 122 -21.18 -5.47 -6.18
CA ASP A 122 -20.15 -6.36 -5.65
C ASP A 122 -19.40 -7.11 -6.77
N ALA A 123 -20.13 -7.68 -7.73
CA ALA A 123 -19.52 -8.35 -8.88
C ALA A 123 -18.67 -7.42 -9.75
N ILE A 124 -19.10 -6.17 -9.95
CA ILE A 124 -18.35 -5.14 -10.70
C ILE A 124 -17.04 -4.78 -9.98
N VAL A 125 -17.11 -4.58 -8.67
CA VAL A 125 -15.93 -4.24 -7.86
C VAL A 125 -14.94 -5.39 -7.83
N HIS A 126 -15.40 -6.63 -7.69
CA HIS A 126 -14.54 -7.83 -7.74
C HIS A 126 -13.93 -8.08 -9.13
N ALA A 127 -14.54 -7.56 -10.20
CA ALA A 127 -13.94 -7.54 -11.53
C ALA A 127 -12.85 -6.46 -11.71
N GLY A 128 -12.54 -5.68 -10.65
CA GLY A 128 -11.52 -4.64 -10.67
C GLY A 128 -12.01 -3.24 -11.03
N LEU A 129 -13.32 -3.05 -11.21
CA LEU A 129 -13.91 -1.76 -11.56
C LEU A 129 -14.34 -0.99 -10.30
N LEU A 130 -13.36 -0.39 -9.64
CA LEU A 130 -13.55 0.27 -8.34
C LEU A 130 -14.14 1.69 -8.44
N THR A 131 -14.16 2.29 -9.63
CA THR A 131 -14.59 3.68 -9.83
C THR A 131 -15.59 3.81 -10.97
N LEU A 132 -16.44 4.85 -10.89
CA LEU A 132 -17.39 5.19 -11.97
C LEU A 132 -16.69 5.51 -13.30
N ASP A 133 -15.52 6.13 -13.25
CA ASP A 133 -14.72 6.42 -14.44
C ASP A 133 -14.20 5.14 -15.10
N ALA A 134 -13.77 4.16 -14.29
CA ALA A 134 -13.37 2.85 -14.79
C ALA A 134 -14.56 2.15 -15.46
N LEU A 135 -15.75 2.19 -14.84
CA LEU A 135 -16.97 1.59 -15.37
C LEU A 135 -17.43 2.28 -16.68
N SER A 136 -17.27 3.60 -16.81
CA SER A 136 -17.67 4.35 -18.01
C SER A 136 -16.79 4.07 -19.23
N ASN A 137 -15.57 3.62 -19.01
CA ASN A 137 -14.58 3.30 -20.05
C ASN A 137 -14.60 1.84 -20.51
N VAL A 138 -15.42 0.99 -19.89
CA VAL A 138 -15.56 -0.44 -20.24
C VAL A 138 -16.64 -0.61 -21.28
N GLU A 139 -16.38 -1.43 -22.31
CA GLU A 139 -17.38 -1.74 -23.32
C GLU A 139 -18.51 -2.62 -22.76
N ALA A 140 -19.74 -2.41 -23.23
CA ALA A 140 -20.91 -3.16 -22.76
C ALA A 140 -20.78 -4.68 -22.95
N ASN A 141 -19.94 -5.14 -23.87
CA ASN A 141 -19.65 -6.56 -24.08
C ASN A 141 -18.77 -7.14 -22.98
N ASP A 142 -17.79 -6.39 -22.49
CA ASP A 142 -16.88 -6.84 -21.41
C ASP A 142 -17.63 -6.97 -20.07
N LEU A 143 -18.65 -6.13 -19.87
CA LEU A 143 -19.52 -6.23 -18.69
C LEU A 143 -20.38 -7.50 -18.68
N LYS A 144 -20.69 -8.06 -19.85
CA LYS A 144 -21.47 -9.33 -19.97
C LYS A 144 -20.64 -10.56 -19.57
N GLU A 145 -19.32 -10.46 -19.62
CA GLU A 145 -18.41 -11.55 -19.24
C GLU A 145 -18.21 -11.63 -17.70
N ILE A 146 -18.65 -10.63 -16.95
CA ILE A 146 -18.53 -10.62 -15.49
C ILE A 146 -19.59 -11.57 -14.88
N PRO A 147 -19.18 -12.61 -14.14
CA PRO A 147 -20.10 -13.51 -13.47
C PRO A 147 -21.01 -12.75 -12.51
N GLY A 148 -22.34 -12.87 -12.70
CA GLY A 148 -23.34 -12.14 -11.88
C GLY A 148 -23.96 -10.91 -12.54
N LEU A 149 -23.44 -10.42 -13.67
CA LEU A 149 -24.00 -9.30 -14.43
C LEU A 149 -24.85 -9.73 -15.62
N ALA A 150 -24.98 -11.01 -15.89
CA ALA A 150 -25.66 -11.60 -17.07
C ALA A 150 -27.15 -11.22 -17.27
N PHE A 151 -27.74 -10.40 -16.40
CA PHE A 151 -29.15 -9.99 -16.44
C PHE A 151 -29.38 -8.47 -16.58
N VAL A 152 -28.38 -7.68 -16.93
CA VAL A 152 -28.61 -6.26 -17.22
C VAL A 152 -29.07 -6.13 -18.66
N GLU A 153 -30.39 -6.02 -18.86
CA GLU A 153 -30.96 -5.69 -20.17
C GLU A 153 -30.30 -4.42 -20.74
N GLU A 154 -29.90 -4.46 -22.00
CA GLU A 154 -29.22 -3.39 -22.77
C GLU A 154 -29.87 -1.99 -22.66
N LYS A 155 -31.10 -1.91 -22.17
CA LYS A 155 -31.88 -0.67 -22.03
C LYS A 155 -31.47 0.21 -20.83
N LYS A 156 -30.73 -0.30 -19.83
CA LYS A 156 -30.40 0.47 -18.61
C LYS A 156 -29.03 1.14 -18.64
N VAL A 157 -28.07 0.53 -19.31
CA VAL A 157 -26.69 1.05 -19.36
C VAL A 157 -26.57 2.20 -20.37
N SER A 158 -27.32 2.17 -21.47
CA SER A 158 -27.30 3.24 -22.48
C SER A 158 -28.04 4.52 -22.07
N LYS A 159 -28.79 4.52 -20.96
CA LYS A 159 -29.50 5.69 -20.43
C LYS A 159 -28.76 6.44 -19.32
N LEU A 160 -27.62 5.95 -18.88
CA LEU A 160 -26.73 6.71 -18.01
C LEU A 160 -25.95 7.73 -18.85
N SER A 161 -26.67 8.70 -19.40
CA SER A 161 -26.04 9.83 -20.08
C SER A 161 -25.30 10.65 -19.02
N PHE A 162 -24.08 11.04 -19.36
CA PHE A 162 -23.13 11.83 -18.56
C PHE A 162 -23.76 13.07 -17.87
N SER A 163 -24.94 13.53 -18.32
CA SER A 163 -25.65 14.69 -17.79
C SER A 163 -26.40 14.44 -16.47
N GLU A 164 -26.70 13.19 -16.12
CA GLU A 164 -27.39 12.87 -14.85
C GLU A 164 -26.40 12.53 -13.72
N LEU A 165 -25.21 12.02 -14.07
CA LEU A 165 -24.15 11.71 -13.11
C LEU A 165 -23.48 12.98 -12.55
N SER A 166 -23.40 14.06 -13.34
CA SER A 166 -22.82 15.35 -12.90
C SER A 166 -23.74 16.16 -11.98
N LYS A 167 -25.02 15.85 -11.92
CA LYS A 167 -25.98 16.56 -11.06
C LYS A 167 -26.08 16.02 -9.64
N ASN A 168 -25.60 14.80 -9.40
CA ASN A 168 -25.62 14.16 -8.08
C ASN A 168 -24.27 14.20 -7.32
N SER A 169 -23.18 14.57 -7.96
CA SER A 169 -21.92 14.90 -7.28
C SER A 169 -21.97 16.40 -6.92
N GLY A 170 -22.53 16.71 -5.74
CA GLY A 170 -22.49 18.06 -5.16
C GLY A 170 -21.03 18.47 -4.84
N VAL A 171 -20.28 18.81 -5.87
CA VAL A 171 -19.06 19.59 -5.75
C VAL A 171 -19.43 21.00 -6.14
N GLU A 172 -19.93 21.75 -5.13
CA GLU A 172 -19.93 23.22 -5.21
C GLU A 172 -18.48 23.69 -5.39
N SER A 173 -18.26 24.31 -6.53
CA SER A 173 -17.09 25.12 -6.82
C SER A 173 -16.89 26.17 -5.73
N LEU A 174 -15.90 26.01 -4.89
CA LEU A 174 -15.30 27.10 -4.14
C LEU A 174 -14.35 27.87 -5.07
N ASN A 175 -14.94 28.91 -5.68
CA ASN A 175 -14.19 30.08 -6.12
C ASN A 175 -13.72 30.83 -4.86
N ILE A 176 -12.42 30.94 -4.65
CA ILE A 176 -11.69 32.21 -4.39
C ILE A 176 -10.20 31.87 -4.52
#